data_f9a06729398362b7a9b45832872756ec
#
_entry.id   f9a06729398362b7a9b45832872756ec
#
_cell.length_a   1.000
_cell.length_b   1.000
_cell.length_c   1.000
_cell.angle_alpha   90.00
_cell.angle_beta   90.00
_cell.angle_gamma   90.00
#
_symmetry.space_group_name_H-M   'P 1'
#
loop_
_entity.id
_entity.type
_entity.pdbx_description
1 polymer ?
#
loop_
_entity_poly.entity_id
_entity_poly.type
_entity_poly.pdbx_seq_one_letter_code
_entity_poly.pdbx_strand_id
1 'polypeptide(L)'
;MRLTRLAIASAPALFVLLWSTGFIGARYGLPYIEPLTFLAVRMAFVVVIMAAIAIIGNAQWPDRNEVGHSLVAGSLVHGLCLGGVFTAISQGVPAGISALIPGLQPIVTSTFANRFMGEKVTRVQWVGLALGLAGVLLVLHDRSIVRAGSVLGWVASFLSLIGITLGTLYQKRYCGNIDWRSGNLVQYIGAGLLFAFGAFAFETRDIHWSGELIFALAWLVLVLSIAAVGLMYWLIRRSAATGFASLFYLVPGVTALFAFILFGERLDAVSIFGMVVCAGGVVLAQPAT
;
A
#
# COMPACT_ATOMS: atom_id res chain seq x y z
N MET A 1 -23.70 22.44 10.44
CA MET A 1 -24.27 21.12 10.06
C MET A 1 -24.06 20.73 8.59
N ARG A 2 -24.25 21.59 7.57
CA ARG A 2 -24.01 21.22 6.14
C ARG A 2 -22.54 20.93 5.83
N LEU A 3 -21.58 21.74 6.32
CA LEU A 3 -20.15 21.55 6.11
C LEU A 3 -19.63 20.22 6.69
N THR A 4 -20.14 19.83 7.86
CA THR A 4 -19.76 18.56 8.50
C THR A 4 -20.28 17.34 7.71
N ARG A 5 -21.47 17.43 7.13
CA ARG A 5 -22.03 16.37 6.27
C ARG A 5 -21.26 16.22 4.94
N LEU A 6 -20.89 17.34 4.32
CA LEU A 6 -20.06 17.36 3.11
C LEU A 6 -18.67 16.77 3.38
N ALA A 7 -18.02 17.15 4.48
CA ALA A 7 -16.72 16.61 4.87
C ALA A 7 -16.77 15.09 5.13
N ILE A 8 -17.84 14.59 5.76
CA ILE A 8 -18.04 13.15 5.97
C ILE A 8 -18.27 12.42 4.63
N ALA A 9 -19.06 13.00 3.73
CA ALA A 9 -19.36 12.40 2.44
C ALA A 9 -18.14 12.38 1.50
N SER A 10 -17.25 13.37 1.59
CA SER A 10 -16.03 13.44 0.76
C SER A 10 -14.83 12.63 1.31
N ALA A 11 -14.88 12.19 2.56
CA ALA A 11 -13.77 11.48 3.22
C ALA A 11 -13.32 10.21 2.48
N PRO A 12 -14.21 9.35 1.93
CA PRO A 12 -13.80 8.19 1.14
C PRO A 12 -13.02 8.57 -0.13
N ALA A 13 -13.51 9.58 -0.87
CA ALA A 13 -12.83 10.07 -2.07
C ALA A 13 -11.47 10.69 -1.73
N LEU A 14 -11.41 11.48 -0.66
CA LEU A 14 -10.15 12.05 -0.16
C LEU A 14 -9.16 10.95 0.22
N PHE A 15 -9.61 9.88 0.89
CA PHE A 15 -8.75 8.75 1.21
C PHE A 15 -8.14 8.13 -0.04
N VAL A 16 -8.94 7.84 -1.06
CA VAL A 16 -8.47 7.25 -2.33
C VAL A 16 -7.44 8.17 -3.00
N LEU A 17 -7.73 9.47 -3.08
CA LEU A 17 -6.81 10.46 -3.64
C LEU A 17 -5.48 10.47 -2.88
N LEU A 18 -5.51 10.63 -1.56
CA LEU A 18 -4.31 10.67 -0.73
C LEU A 18 -3.51 9.37 -0.83
N TRP A 19 -4.18 8.21 -0.76
CA TRP A 19 -3.51 6.91 -0.82
C TRP A 19 -2.81 6.69 -2.16
N SER A 20 -3.46 7.07 -3.26
CA SER A 20 -2.90 6.97 -4.61
C SER A 20 -1.63 7.80 -4.79
N THR A 21 -1.52 8.93 -4.08
CA THR A 21 -0.31 9.76 -4.12
C THR A 21 0.92 9.10 -3.51
N GLY A 22 0.77 7.98 -2.80
CA GLY A 22 1.89 7.21 -2.27
C GLY A 22 2.81 6.65 -3.36
N PHE A 23 2.22 6.12 -4.44
CA PHE A 23 2.95 5.63 -5.61
C PHE A 23 3.57 6.78 -6.41
N ILE A 24 2.87 7.90 -6.47
CA ILE A 24 3.35 9.13 -7.14
C ILE A 24 4.52 9.73 -6.37
N GLY A 25 4.41 9.82 -5.04
CA GLY A 25 5.51 10.30 -4.19
C GLY A 25 6.74 9.42 -4.27
N ALA A 26 6.57 8.09 -4.37
CA ALA A 26 7.66 7.16 -4.64
C ALA A 26 8.34 7.49 -5.98
N ARG A 27 7.56 7.57 -7.07
CA ARG A 27 8.07 7.88 -8.42
C ARG A 27 8.75 9.24 -8.49
N TYR A 28 8.26 10.22 -7.71
CA TYR A 28 8.79 11.58 -7.70
C TYR A 28 10.14 11.69 -6.95
N GLY A 29 10.32 10.94 -5.87
CA GLY A 29 11.54 10.99 -5.06
C GLY A 29 12.65 10.02 -5.50
N LEU A 30 12.30 8.86 -6.08
CA LEU A 30 13.26 7.81 -6.44
C LEU A 30 14.39 8.22 -7.41
N PRO A 31 14.27 9.25 -8.29
CA PRO A 31 15.41 9.74 -9.07
C PRO A 31 16.57 10.31 -8.23
N TYR A 32 16.34 10.65 -6.97
CA TYR A 32 17.27 11.36 -6.10
C TYR A 32 17.82 10.51 -4.95
N ILE A 33 17.28 9.31 -4.74
CA ILE A 33 17.62 8.44 -3.61
C ILE A 33 17.26 6.99 -3.93
N GLU A 34 18.09 6.06 -3.49
CA GLU A 34 17.82 4.64 -3.66
C GLU A 34 16.62 4.16 -2.80
N PRO A 35 15.85 3.14 -3.24
CA PRO A 35 14.55 2.82 -2.67
C PRO A 35 14.56 2.45 -1.18
N LEU A 36 15.51 1.65 -0.72
CA LEU A 36 15.54 1.23 0.69
C LEU A 36 16.05 2.37 1.59
N THR A 37 17.01 3.17 1.12
CA THR A 37 17.47 4.39 1.78
C THR A 37 16.33 5.39 1.91
N PHE A 38 15.53 5.59 0.85
CA PHE A 38 14.35 6.45 0.89
C PHE A 38 13.35 6.01 1.97
N LEU A 39 13.06 4.70 1.99
CA LEU A 39 12.14 4.15 2.97
C LEU A 39 12.70 4.18 4.38
N ALA A 40 14.01 3.96 4.58
CA ALA A 40 14.64 4.07 5.88
C ALA A 40 14.54 5.51 6.44
N VAL A 41 14.88 6.51 5.63
CA VAL A 41 14.75 7.94 5.99
C VAL A 41 13.28 8.29 6.29
N ARG A 42 12.35 7.86 5.42
CA ARG A 42 10.91 8.05 5.65
C ARG A 42 10.47 7.44 6.98
N MET A 43 10.84 6.18 7.26
CA MET A 43 10.44 5.52 8.51
C MET A 43 11.05 6.21 9.74
N ALA A 44 12.28 6.72 9.67
CA ALA A 44 12.87 7.48 10.77
C ALA A 44 12.00 8.69 11.15
N PHE A 45 11.57 9.50 10.17
CA PHE A 45 10.67 10.62 10.44
C PHE A 45 9.30 10.17 10.94
N VAL A 46 8.72 9.14 10.35
CA VAL A 46 7.40 8.61 10.76
C VAL A 46 7.45 8.09 12.20
N VAL A 47 8.51 7.36 12.58
CA VAL A 47 8.71 6.85 13.95
C VAL A 47 8.74 7.99 14.96
N VAL A 48 9.47 9.08 14.69
CA VAL A 48 9.53 10.24 15.59
C VAL A 48 8.14 10.86 15.77
N ILE A 49 7.40 11.07 14.68
CA ILE A 49 6.07 11.67 14.73
C ILE A 49 5.07 10.73 15.43
N MET A 50 5.10 9.44 15.11
CA MET A 50 4.20 8.47 15.74
C MET A 50 4.51 8.25 17.21
N ALA A 51 5.78 8.32 17.61
CA ALA A 51 6.16 8.32 19.01
C ALA A 51 5.55 9.52 19.75
N ALA A 52 5.67 10.71 19.19
CA ALA A 52 5.03 11.91 19.75
C ALA A 52 3.50 11.75 19.86
N ILE A 53 2.83 11.25 18.80
CA ILE A 53 1.39 10.99 18.80
C ILE A 53 1.00 9.96 19.87
N ALA A 54 1.78 8.88 20.03
CA ALA A 54 1.51 7.84 21.02
C ALA A 54 1.69 8.36 22.46
N ILE A 55 2.75 9.11 22.73
CA ILE A 55 3.06 9.68 24.05
C ILE A 55 2.03 10.75 24.42
N ILE A 56 1.83 11.76 23.57
CA ILE A 56 0.88 12.87 23.82
C ILE A 56 -0.56 12.35 23.93
N GLY A 57 -0.89 11.35 23.11
CA GLY A 57 -2.21 10.72 23.08
C GLY A 57 -2.44 9.71 24.21
N ASN A 58 -1.49 9.51 25.12
CA ASN A 58 -1.55 8.48 26.19
C ASN A 58 -1.98 7.10 25.63
N ALA A 59 -1.29 6.64 24.57
CA ALA A 59 -1.56 5.34 23.96
C ALA A 59 -1.27 4.21 24.94
N GLN A 60 -2.08 3.15 24.89
CA GLN A 60 -1.75 1.90 25.60
C GLN A 60 -0.55 1.25 24.90
N TRP A 61 0.48 0.93 25.68
CA TRP A 61 1.68 0.28 25.15
C TRP A 61 1.48 -1.23 25.04
N PRO A 62 1.89 -1.85 23.93
CA PRO A 62 1.79 -3.28 23.74
C PRO A 62 2.73 -4.04 24.72
N ASP A 63 2.30 -5.22 25.14
CA ASP A 63 3.15 -6.14 25.88
C ASP A 63 4.25 -6.75 24.97
N ARG A 64 5.14 -7.59 25.56
CA ARG A 64 6.26 -8.19 24.80
C ARG A 64 5.80 -9.05 23.62
N ASN A 65 4.71 -9.79 23.76
CA ASN A 65 4.19 -10.65 22.70
C ASN A 65 3.54 -9.79 21.61
N GLU A 66 2.76 -8.79 21.99
CA GLU A 66 2.13 -7.83 21.10
C GLU A 66 3.18 -7.00 20.33
N VAL A 67 4.31 -6.63 20.97
CA VAL A 67 5.45 -6.02 20.28
C VAL A 67 6.00 -6.98 19.22
N GLY A 68 6.23 -8.26 19.56
CA GLY A 68 6.68 -9.26 18.59
C GLY A 68 5.73 -9.41 17.41
N HIS A 69 4.42 -9.50 17.68
CA HIS A 69 3.41 -9.56 16.61
C HIS A 69 3.36 -8.27 15.78
N SER A 70 3.49 -7.11 16.39
CA SER A 70 3.53 -5.83 15.68
C SER A 70 4.77 -5.71 14.78
N LEU A 71 5.95 -6.17 15.25
CA LEU A 71 7.16 -6.20 14.42
C LEU A 71 6.99 -7.08 13.17
N VAL A 72 6.43 -8.28 13.34
CA VAL A 72 6.16 -9.18 12.19
C VAL A 72 5.15 -8.56 11.23
N ALA A 73 4.04 -8.02 11.74
CA ALA A 73 3.04 -7.35 10.91
C ALA A 73 3.64 -6.17 10.14
N GLY A 74 4.43 -5.33 10.82
CA GLY A 74 5.13 -4.19 10.22
C GLY A 74 6.15 -4.59 9.16
N SER A 75 6.89 -5.67 9.41
CA SER A 75 7.85 -6.23 8.44
C SER A 75 7.17 -6.71 7.15
N LEU A 76 5.96 -7.24 7.25
CA LEU A 76 5.19 -7.68 6.09
C LEU A 76 4.45 -6.52 5.41
N VAL A 77 3.64 -5.74 6.16
CA VAL A 77 2.78 -4.68 5.61
C VAL A 77 3.60 -3.49 5.13
N HIS A 78 4.55 -3.04 5.92
CA HIS A 78 5.39 -1.90 5.55
C HIS A 78 6.72 -2.36 4.93
N GLY A 79 7.42 -3.31 5.54
CA GLY A 79 8.71 -3.79 5.05
C GLY A 79 8.61 -4.39 3.66
N LEU A 80 8.00 -5.57 3.54
CA LEU A 80 7.95 -6.30 2.27
C LEU A 80 7.07 -5.61 1.23
N CYS A 81 5.90 -5.06 1.63
CA CYS A 81 5.00 -4.43 0.68
C CYS A 81 5.56 -3.09 0.16
N LEU A 82 5.91 -2.13 1.02
CA LEU A 82 6.45 -0.85 0.55
C LEU A 82 7.83 -1.02 -0.09
N GLY A 83 8.69 -1.87 0.48
CA GLY A 83 9.98 -2.21 -0.12
C GLY A 83 9.81 -2.75 -1.54
N GLY A 84 8.87 -3.67 -1.74
CA GLY A 84 8.53 -4.21 -3.04
C GLY A 84 8.04 -3.14 -4.03
N VAL A 85 7.11 -2.28 -3.60
CA VAL A 85 6.57 -1.19 -4.45
C VAL A 85 7.67 -0.20 -4.85
N PHE A 86 8.47 0.28 -3.89
CA PHE A 86 9.51 1.27 -4.16
C PHE A 86 10.61 0.70 -5.05
N THR A 87 11.03 -0.54 -4.78
CA THR A 87 11.99 -1.25 -5.65
C THR A 87 11.42 -1.47 -7.05
N ALA A 88 10.15 -1.86 -7.19
CA ALA A 88 9.52 -2.03 -8.49
C ALA A 88 9.54 -0.74 -9.32
N ILE A 89 9.16 0.38 -8.71
CA ILE A 89 9.14 1.70 -9.39
C ILE A 89 10.58 2.13 -9.74
N SER A 90 11.56 1.96 -8.83
CA SER A 90 12.97 2.29 -9.12
C SER A 90 13.55 1.46 -10.26
N GLN A 91 13.04 0.24 -10.44
CA GLN A 91 13.43 -0.69 -11.49
C GLN A 91 12.61 -0.53 -12.78
N GLY A 92 11.87 0.57 -12.92
CA GLY A 92 11.18 0.97 -14.15
C GLY A 92 9.74 0.44 -14.29
N VAL A 93 9.19 -0.26 -13.31
CA VAL A 93 7.75 -0.64 -13.33
C VAL A 93 6.90 0.63 -13.20
N PRO A 94 5.96 0.90 -14.13
CA PRO A 94 5.12 2.09 -14.07
C PRO A 94 4.34 2.19 -12.75
N ALA A 95 4.16 3.41 -12.23
CA ALA A 95 3.52 3.63 -10.93
C ALA A 95 2.09 3.10 -10.86
N GLY A 96 1.31 3.26 -11.95
CA GLY A 96 -0.05 2.70 -12.05
C GLY A 96 -0.08 1.18 -11.94
N ILE A 97 0.89 0.49 -12.55
CA ILE A 97 1.02 -0.96 -12.50
C ILE A 97 1.50 -1.41 -11.11
N SER A 98 2.45 -0.67 -10.53
CA SER A 98 2.92 -0.92 -9.16
C SER A 98 1.82 -0.77 -8.11
N ALA A 99 0.76 -0.01 -8.40
CA ALA A 99 -0.45 0.07 -7.59
C ALA A 99 -1.43 -1.08 -7.86
N LEU A 100 -1.51 -1.55 -9.12
CA LEU A 100 -2.45 -2.59 -9.55
C LEU A 100 -2.13 -3.94 -8.90
N ILE A 101 -0.85 -4.34 -8.87
CA ILE A 101 -0.45 -5.67 -8.36
C ILE A 101 -0.79 -5.84 -6.88
N PRO A 102 -0.37 -4.98 -5.93
CA PRO A 102 -0.84 -5.08 -4.55
C PRO A 102 -2.35 -4.82 -4.40
N GLY A 103 -2.99 -4.12 -5.34
CA GLY A 103 -4.44 -3.97 -5.44
C GLY A 103 -5.21 -5.29 -5.62
N LEU A 104 -4.55 -6.38 -6.05
CA LEU A 104 -5.10 -7.74 -6.08
C LEU A 104 -5.23 -8.38 -4.68
N GLN A 105 -4.69 -7.74 -3.65
CA GLN A 105 -4.69 -8.26 -2.28
C GLN A 105 -6.03 -8.85 -1.83
N PRO A 106 -7.19 -8.20 -2.02
CA PRO A 106 -8.47 -8.75 -1.53
C PRO A 106 -8.82 -10.10 -2.17
N ILE A 107 -8.45 -10.29 -3.45
CA ILE A 107 -8.66 -11.54 -4.18
C ILE A 107 -7.81 -12.66 -3.55
N VAL A 108 -6.53 -12.37 -3.38
CA VAL A 108 -5.57 -13.32 -2.80
C VAL A 108 -5.93 -13.62 -1.34
N THR A 109 -6.30 -12.58 -0.57
CA THR A 109 -6.71 -12.71 0.83
C THR A 109 -7.93 -13.60 0.98
N SER A 110 -8.99 -13.44 0.17
CA SER A 110 -10.18 -14.29 0.24
C SER A 110 -9.86 -15.76 -0.07
N THR A 111 -8.98 -16.01 -1.04
CA THR A 111 -8.55 -17.38 -1.37
C THR A 111 -7.77 -18.03 -0.23
N PHE A 112 -6.85 -17.28 0.40
CA PHE A 112 -6.06 -17.79 1.53
C PHE A 112 -6.84 -17.89 2.83
N ALA A 113 -7.79 -16.96 3.09
CA ALA A 113 -8.65 -17.01 4.27
C ALA A 113 -9.45 -18.31 4.33
N ASN A 114 -9.90 -18.83 3.18
CA ASN A 114 -10.54 -20.14 3.11
C ASN A 114 -9.63 -21.27 3.64
N ARG A 115 -8.36 -21.27 3.24
CA ARG A 115 -7.42 -22.33 3.61
C ARG A 115 -6.97 -22.26 5.07
N PHE A 116 -6.81 -21.04 5.61
CA PHE A 116 -6.22 -20.82 6.94
C PHE A 116 -7.25 -20.46 8.01
N MET A 117 -8.45 -19.98 7.64
CA MET A 117 -9.49 -19.55 8.58
C MET A 117 -10.78 -20.37 8.45
N GLY A 118 -10.84 -21.37 7.55
CA GLY A 118 -11.99 -22.24 7.35
C GLY A 118 -13.19 -21.56 6.67
N GLU A 119 -13.00 -20.36 6.11
CA GLU A 119 -14.06 -19.65 5.39
C GLU A 119 -14.23 -20.26 3.99
N LYS A 120 -15.48 -20.62 3.60
CA LYS A 120 -15.75 -21.20 2.28
C LYS A 120 -15.72 -20.12 1.20
N VAL A 121 -14.81 -20.21 0.23
CA VAL A 121 -14.81 -19.34 -0.95
C VAL A 121 -16.00 -19.69 -1.84
N THR A 122 -16.83 -18.71 -2.12
CA THR A 122 -18.01 -18.85 -2.98
C THR A 122 -17.62 -18.94 -4.45
N ARG A 123 -18.55 -19.44 -5.29
CA ARG A 123 -18.32 -19.45 -6.75
C ARG A 123 -18.13 -18.04 -7.33
N VAL A 124 -18.83 -17.04 -6.75
CA VAL A 124 -18.69 -15.65 -7.17
C VAL A 124 -17.28 -15.12 -6.91
N GLN A 125 -16.70 -15.47 -5.77
CA GLN A 125 -15.31 -15.11 -5.45
C GLN A 125 -14.31 -15.77 -6.40
N TRP A 126 -14.53 -17.01 -6.81
CA TRP A 126 -13.69 -17.67 -7.84
C TRP A 126 -13.77 -16.97 -9.20
N VAL A 127 -14.97 -16.53 -9.60
CA VAL A 127 -15.14 -15.70 -10.82
C VAL A 127 -14.40 -14.38 -10.66
N GLY A 128 -14.49 -13.74 -9.48
CA GLY A 128 -13.75 -12.53 -9.17
C GLY A 128 -12.23 -12.70 -9.30
N LEU A 129 -11.69 -13.82 -8.78
CA LEU A 129 -10.27 -14.16 -8.90
C LEU A 129 -9.85 -14.33 -10.38
N ALA A 130 -10.64 -15.06 -11.16
CA ALA A 130 -10.37 -15.29 -12.58
C ALA A 130 -10.39 -13.96 -13.37
N LEU A 131 -11.37 -13.08 -13.11
CA LEU A 131 -11.44 -11.76 -13.73
C LEU A 131 -10.28 -10.86 -13.30
N GLY A 132 -9.90 -10.88 -12.02
CA GLY A 132 -8.73 -10.12 -11.54
C GLY A 132 -7.46 -10.55 -12.25
N LEU A 133 -7.22 -11.85 -12.37
CA LEU A 133 -6.07 -12.39 -13.10
C LEU A 133 -6.13 -12.04 -14.59
N ALA A 134 -7.29 -12.19 -15.23
CA ALA A 134 -7.48 -11.81 -16.63
C ALA A 134 -7.23 -10.30 -16.85
N GLY A 135 -7.68 -9.45 -15.92
CA GLY A 135 -7.42 -8.02 -15.96
C GLY A 135 -5.92 -7.69 -15.89
N VAL A 136 -5.17 -8.34 -15.01
CA VAL A 136 -3.70 -8.18 -14.97
C VAL A 136 -3.04 -8.65 -16.25
N LEU A 137 -3.44 -9.79 -16.81
CA LEU A 137 -2.90 -10.29 -18.07
C LEU A 137 -3.19 -9.32 -19.24
N LEU A 138 -4.38 -8.70 -19.26
CA LEU A 138 -4.71 -7.66 -20.22
C LEU A 138 -3.84 -6.41 -20.07
N VAL A 139 -3.53 -5.99 -18.85
CA VAL A 139 -2.59 -4.88 -18.61
C VAL A 139 -1.18 -5.25 -19.06
N LEU A 140 -0.74 -6.47 -18.83
CA LEU A 140 0.59 -6.95 -19.18
C LEU A 140 0.71 -7.40 -20.66
N HIS A 141 -0.35 -7.30 -21.45
CA HIS A 141 -0.29 -7.65 -22.89
C HIS A 141 0.64 -6.70 -23.67
N ASP A 142 0.73 -5.45 -23.24
CA ASP A 142 1.62 -4.48 -23.85
C ASP A 142 3.07 -4.79 -23.47
N ARG A 143 3.82 -5.26 -24.49
CA ARG A 143 5.24 -5.59 -24.31
C ARG A 143 6.09 -4.40 -23.91
N SER A 144 5.66 -3.16 -24.18
CA SER A 144 6.38 -1.95 -23.77
C SER A 144 6.34 -1.81 -22.25
N ILE A 145 5.21 -2.09 -21.61
CA ILE A 145 5.04 -2.10 -20.15
C ILE A 145 5.94 -3.18 -19.53
N VAL A 146 5.91 -4.40 -20.05
CA VAL A 146 6.71 -5.51 -19.51
C VAL A 146 8.21 -5.22 -19.66
N ARG A 147 8.64 -4.61 -20.75
CA ARG A 147 10.04 -4.24 -21.02
C ARG A 147 10.51 -3.03 -20.23
N ALA A 148 9.61 -2.16 -19.75
CA ALA A 148 9.97 -0.99 -18.97
C ALA A 148 10.54 -1.39 -17.59
N GLY A 149 10.03 -2.48 -16.99
CA GLY A 149 10.52 -2.98 -15.70
C GLY A 149 11.58 -4.06 -15.85
N SER A 150 12.59 -4.03 -14.96
CA SER A 150 13.54 -5.15 -14.84
C SER A 150 12.88 -6.38 -14.22
N VAL A 151 13.52 -7.55 -14.35
CA VAL A 151 13.06 -8.79 -13.69
C VAL A 151 12.95 -8.58 -12.17
N LEU A 152 13.93 -7.89 -11.57
CA LEU A 152 13.90 -7.54 -10.15
C LEU A 152 12.68 -6.68 -9.80
N GLY A 153 12.35 -5.69 -10.63
CA GLY A 153 11.18 -4.84 -10.43
C GLY A 153 9.87 -5.63 -10.43
N TRP A 154 9.71 -6.58 -11.35
CA TRP A 154 8.53 -7.44 -11.40
C TRP A 154 8.45 -8.39 -10.21
N VAL A 155 9.56 -9.02 -9.83
CA VAL A 155 9.63 -9.86 -8.61
C VAL A 155 9.26 -9.03 -7.38
N ALA A 156 9.80 -7.83 -7.24
CA ALA A 156 9.50 -6.92 -6.14
C ALA A 156 8.00 -6.53 -6.09
N SER A 157 7.37 -6.28 -7.25
CA SER A 157 5.92 -6.05 -7.33
C SER A 157 5.10 -7.22 -6.80
N PHE A 158 5.44 -8.47 -7.18
CA PHE A 158 4.74 -9.64 -6.66
C PHE A 158 5.02 -9.89 -5.18
N LEU A 159 6.25 -9.63 -4.71
CA LEU A 159 6.57 -9.69 -3.28
C LEU A 159 5.78 -8.65 -2.48
N SER A 160 5.49 -7.48 -3.05
CA SER A 160 4.62 -6.49 -2.41
C SER A 160 3.20 -7.01 -2.18
N LEU A 161 2.63 -7.73 -3.15
CA LEU A 161 1.32 -8.39 -3.02
C LEU A 161 1.34 -9.46 -1.91
N ILE A 162 2.39 -10.28 -1.87
CA ILE A 162 2.56 -11.28 -0.81
C ILE A 162 2.66 -10.58 0.56
N GLY A 163 3.48 -9.54 0.66
CA GLY A 163 3.69 -8.77 1.88
C GLY A 163 2.41 -8.18 2.44
N ILE A 164 1.63 -7.49 1.61
CA ILE A 164 0.38 -6.88 2.05
C ILE A 164 -0.69 -7.94 2.38
N THR A 165 -0.74 -9.05 1.64
CA THR A 165 -1.69 -10.14 1.87
C THR A 165 -1.41 -10.85 3.20
N LEU A 166 -0.20 -11.37 3.36
CA LEU A 166 0.18 -12.08 4.59
C LEU A 166 0.20 -11.16 5.79
N GLY A 167 0.68 -9.92 5.60
CA GLY A 167 0.75 -8.92 6.64
C GLY A 167 -0.61 -8.53 7.19
N THR A 168 -1.59 -8.28 6.33
CA THR A 168 -2.95 -7.93 6.79
C THR A 168 -3.68 -9.10 7.45
N LEU A 169 -3.51 -10.33 6.95
CA LEU A 169 -4.03 -11.53 7.61
C LEU A 169 -3.40 -11.73 9.00
N TYR A 170 -2.08 -11.57 9.08
CA TYR A 170 -1.34 -11.67 10.35
C TYR A 170 -1.77 -10.58 11.32
N GLN A 171 -1.87 -9.33 10.86
CA GLN A 171 -2.29 -8.19 11.67
C GLN A 171 -3.71 -8.38 12.20
N LYS A 172 -4.66 -8.85 11.36
CA LYS A 172 -6.04 -9.15 11.78
C LYS A 172 -6.08 -10.19 12.90
N ARG A 173 -5.25 -11.22 12.80
CA ARG A 173 -5.24 -12.34 13.75
C ARG A 173 -4.59 -11.99 15.08
N TYR A 174 -3.47 -11.26 15.06
CA TYR A 174 -2.61 -11.11 16.24
C TYR A 174 -2.51 -9.67 16.77
N CYS A 175 -2.89 -8.66 15.98
CA CYS A 175 -2.75 -7.26 16.38
C CYS A 175 -4.09 -6.52 16.53
N GLY A 176 -5.24 -7.21 16.46
CA GLY A 176 -6.56 -6.59 16.42
C GLY A 176 -6.92 -5.77 17.67
N ASN A 177 -6.40 -6.12 18.83
CA ASN A 177 -6.69 -5.47 20.11
C ASN A 177 -5.64 -4.42 20.52
N ILE A 178 -4.54 -4.29 19.78
CA ILE A 178 -3.46 -3.37 20.08
C ILE A 178 -3.89 -1.92 19.76
N ASP A 179 -3.54 -0.97 20.63
CA ASP A 179 -3.77 0.45 20.34
C ASP A 179 -3.06 0.83 19.03
N TRP A 180 -3.81 1.35 18.06
CA TRP A 180 -3.31 1.64 16.73
C TRP A 180 -2.11 2.61 16.73
N ARG A 181 -2.00 3.49 17.73
CA ARG A 181 -0.92 4.48 17.83
C ARG A 181 0.40 3.82 18.19
N SER A 182 0.42 3.06 19.26
CA SER A 182 1.60 2.33 19.70
C SER A 182 1.91 1.11 18.83
N GLY A 183 0.88 0.40 18.36
CA GLY A 183 1.03 -0.72 17.42
C GLY A 183 1.65 -0.30 16.10
N ASN A 184 1.16 0.79 15.46
CA ASN A 184 1.78 1.30 14.23
C ASN A 184 3.19 1.84 14.48
N LEU A 185 3.46 2.49 15.61
CA LEU A 185 4.82 2.90 15.96
C LEU A 185 5.79 1.71 15.92
N VAL A 186 5.42 0.60 16.57
CA VAL A 186 6.24 -0.63 16.58
C VAL A 186 6.38 -1.21 15.17
N GLN A 187 5.31 -1.22 14.38
CA GLN A 187 5.35 -1.67 12.99
C GLN A 187 6.30 -0.83 12.14
N TYR A 188 6.28 0.50 12.28
CA TYR A 188 7.18 1.40 11.56
C TYR A 188 8.64 1.24 12.02
N ILE A 189 8.88 0.98 13.31
CA ILE A 189 10.23 0.65 13.81
C ILE A 189 10.73 -0.64 13.14
N GLY A 190 9.92 -1.71 13.13
CA GLY A 190 10.29 -2.98 12.49
C GLY A 190 10.62 -2.82 11.01
N ALA A 191 9.76 -2.12 10.25
CA ALA A 191 9.99 -1.83 8.85
C ALA A 191 11.24 -0.94 8.65
N GLY A 192 11.41 0.08 9.48
CA GLY A 192 12.57 0.99 9.43
C GLY A 192 13.89 0.26 9.64
N LEU A 193 13.95 -0.67 10.57
CA LEU A 193 15.13 -1.51 10.81
C LEU A 193 15.45 -2.41 9.61
N LEU A 194 14.43 -3.01 8.97
CA LEU A 194 14.62 -3.80 7.76
C LEU A 194 15.13 -2.93 6.60
N PHE A 195 14.56 -1.75 6.41
CA PHE A 195 15.00 -0.84 5.35
C PHE A 195 16.42 -0.31 5.61
N ALA A 196 16.73 0.06 6.86
CA ALA A 196 18.08 0.46 7.21
C ALA A 196 19.09 -0.67 6.95
N PHE A 197 18.79 -1.89 7.40
CA PHE A 197 19.62 -3.06 7.11
C PHE A 197 19.81 -3.26 5.61
N GLY A 198 18.72 -3.25 4.82
CA GLY A 198 18.79 -3.40 3.37
C GLY A 198 19.58 -2.28 2.69
N ALA A 199 19.37 -1.03 3.11
CA ALA A 199 20.11 0.12 2.59
C ALA A 199 21.63 0.00 2.86
N PHE A 200 22.01 -0.41 4.06
CA PHE A 200 23.42 -0.62 4.39
C PHE A 200 24.03 -1.84 3.69
N ALA A 201 23.24 -2.87 3.41
CA ALA A 201 23.74 -4.10 2.79
C ALA A 201 23.81 -4.03 1.24
N PHE A 202 22.90 -3.28 0.60
CA PHE A 202 22.69 -3.38 -0.86
C PHE A 202 22.74 -2.05 -1.61
N GLU A 203 22.74 -0.89 -0.91
CA GLU A 203 22.68 0.42 -1.54
C GLU A 203 23.91 1.28 -1.19
N THR A 204 24.20 2.25 -2.05
CA THR A 204 25.27 3.21 -1.82
C THR A 204 24.93 4.25 -0.76
N ARG A 205 23.62 4.46 -0.56
CA ARG A 205 23.04 5.46 0.35
C ARG A 205 23.34 6.90 -0.05
N ASP A 206 23.63 7.11 -1.33
CA ASP A 206 23.80 8.45 -1.87
C ASP A 206 22.44 9.16 -1.93
N ILE A 207 22.39 10.35 -1.35
CA ILE A 207 21.16 11.16 -1.29
C ILE A 207 21.44 12.49 -1.97
N HIS A 208 20.77 12.71 -3.09
CA HIS A 208 20.78 14.01 -3.76
C HIS A 208 19.64 14.87 -3.21
N TRP A 209 19.93 15.67 -2.18
CA TRP A 209 18.95 16.56 -1.56
C TRP A 209 18.50 17.62 -2.54
N SER A 210 17.34 17.39 -3.16
CA SER A 210 16.66 18.33 -4.05
C SER A 210 15.34 18.79 -3.41
N GLY A 211 14.76 19.85 -3.94
CA GLY A 211 13.43 20.32 -3.50
C GLY A 211 12.37 19.24 -3.73
N GLU A 212 12.51 18.48 -4.81
CA GLU A 212 11.61 17.37 -5.18
C GLU A 212 11.68 16.24 -4.16
N LEU A 213 12.88 15.84 -3.74
CA LEU A 213 13.05 14.78 -2.73
C LEU A 213 12.49 15.23 -1.38
N ILE A 214 12.80 16.46 -0.95
CA ILE A 214 12.29 17.01 0.32
C ILE A 214 10.75 17.05 0.29
N PHE A 215 10.16 17.52 -0.82
CA PHE A 215 8.71 17.53 -0.99
C PHE A 215 8.12 16.11 -0.96
N ALA A 216 8.72 15.15 -1.69
CA ALA A 216 8.27 13.77 -1.71
C ALA A 216 8.35 13.13 -0.32
N LEU A 217 9.44 13.33 0.42
CA LEU A 217 9.59 12.85 1.80
C LEU A 217 8.54 13.48 2.73
N ALA A 218 8.42 14.80 2.72
CA ALA A 218 7.44 15.50 3.55
C ALA A 218 6.00 15.03 3.26
N TRP A 219 5.66 14.90 1.98
CA TRP A 219 4.36 14.39 1.54
C TRP A 219 4.11 12.96 2.02
N LEU A 220 5.05 12.05 1.78
CA LEU A 220 4.92 10.64 2.16
C LEU A 220 4.88 10.45 3.69
N VAL A 221 5.59 11.28 4.44
CA VAL A 221 5.56 11.25 5.91
C VAL A 221 4.26 11.84 6.44
N LEU A 222 3.98 13.10 6.15
CA LEU A 222 2.88 13.84 6.78
C LEU A 222 1.52 13.48 6.18
N VAL A 223 1.44 13.43 4.86
CA VAL A 223 0.15 13.22 4.20
C VAL A 223 -0.19 11.74 4.14
N LEU A 224 0.74 10.89 3.73
CA LEU A 224 0.43 9.47 3.56
C LEU A 224 0.52 8.70 4.88
N SER A 225 1.66 8.76 5.59
CA SER A 225 1.85 7.94 6.80
C SER A 225 1.05 8.42 8.00
N ILE A 226 0.73 9.70 8.08
CA ILE A 226 -0.03 10.26 9.22
C ILE A 226 -1.47 10.56 8.83
N ALA A 227 -1.71 11.46 7.85
CA ALA A 227 -3.05 11.91 7.54
C ALA A 227 -3.90 10.82 6.87
N ALA A 228 -3.39 10.14 5.82
CA ALA A 228 -4.14 9.10 5.12
C ALA A 228 -4.35 7.86 6.01
N VAL A 229 -3.36 7.45 6.81
CA VAL A 229 -3.52 6.36 7.79
C VAL A 229 -4.50 6.77 8.89
N GLY A 230 -4.43 7.99 9.42
CA GLY A 230 -5.41 8.52 10.37
C GLY A 230 -6.84 8.53 9.81
N LEU A 231 -6.99 8.98 8.54
CA LEU A 231 -8.27 8.96 7.84
C LEU A 231 -8.78 7.52 7.61
N MET A 232 -7.88 6.58 7.30
CA MET A 232 -8.18 5.17 7.20
C MET A 232 -8.81 4.63 8.48
N TYR A 233 -8.18 4.84 9.62
CA TYR A 233 -8.72 4.39 10.92
C TYR A 233 -10.04 5.06 11.26
N TRP A 234 -10.20 6.35 10.92
CA TRP A 234 -11.45 7.08 11.12
C TRP A 234 -12.59 6.52 10.24
N LEU A 235 -12.29 6.19 8.97
CA LEU A 235 -13.25 5.55 8.06
C LEU A 235 -13.64 4.14 8.52
N ILE A 236 -12.67 3.30 8.90
CA ILE A 236 -12.92 1.93 9.39
C ILE A 236 -13.85 1.94 10.61
N ARG A 237 -13.72 2.91 11.50
CA ARG A 237 -14.58 3.02 12.69
C ARG A 237 -16.01 3.47 12.37
N ARG A 238 -16.26 4.06 11.21
CA ARG A 238 -17.56 4.65 10.81
C ARG A 238 -18.25 3.92 9.67
N SER A 239 -17.55 3.08 8.95
CA SER A 239 -18.07 2.30 7.83
C SER A 239 -18.11 0.82 8.17
N ALA A 240 -19.01 0.06 7.54
CA ALA A 240 -18.86 -1.38 7.51
C ALA A 240 -17.51 -1.74 6.86
N ALA A 241 -16.78 -2.71 7.42
CA ALA A 241 -15.44 -3.08 6.96
C ALA A 241 -15.35 -3.34 5.44
N THR A 242 -16.42 -3.90 4.88
CA THR A 242 -16.59 -4.17 3.44
C THR A 242 -16.65 -2.89 2.59
N GLY A 243 -17.37 -1.86 3.06
CA GLY A 243 -17.48 -0.58 2.37
C GLY A 243 -16.15 0.15 2.31
N PHE A 244 -15.31 0.04 3.35
CA PHE A 244 -13.97 0.63 3.35
C PHE A 244 -13.03 -0.11 2.38
N ALA A 245 -13.02 -1.45 2.39
CA ALA A 245 -12.15 -2.24 1.53
C ALA A 245 -12.39 -1.96 0.03
N SER A 246 -13.62 -1.61 -0.36
CA SER A 246 -13.93 -1.26 -1.75
C SER A 246 -13.22 -0.01 -2.27
N LEU A 247 -12.79 0.90 -1.39
CA LEU A 247 -12.09 2.12 -1.78
C LEU A 247 -10.72 1.81 -2.41
N PHE A 248 -10.05 0.75 -1.98
CA PHE A 248 -8.75 0.37 -2.53
C PHE A 248 -8.81 -0.03 -4.01
N TYR A 249 -9.98 -0.38 -4.54
CA TYR A 249 -10.13 -0.72 -5.96
C TYR A 249 -10.02 0.49 -6.89
N LEU A 250 -10.28 1.68 -6.35
CA LEU A 250 -10.13 2.92 -7.10
C LEU A 250 -8.67 3.39 -7.13
N VAL A 251 -7.84 2.93 -6.20
CA VAL A 251 -6.44 3.37 -6.08
C VAL A 251 -5.63 3.15 -7.35
N PRO A 252 -5.61 1.97 -8.02
CA PRO A 252 -4.83 1.79 -9.24
C PRO A 252 -5.25 2.73 -10.37
N GLY A 253 -6.57 2.93 -10.56
CA GLY A 253 -7.10 3.84 -11.57
C GLY A 253 -6.72 5.30 -11.32
N VAL A 254 -6.84 5.75 -10.07
CA VAL A 254 -6.45 7.11 -9.68
C VAL A 254 -4.94 7.29 -9.75
N THR A 255 -4.14 6.29 -9.35
CA THR A 255 -2.68 6.32 -9.49
C THR A 255 -2.27 6.41 -10.96
N ALA A 256 -2.89 5.63 -11.84
CA ALA A 256 -2.63 5.67 -13.28
C ALA A 256 -2.97 7.03 -13.89
N LEU A 257 -4.09 7.64 -13.47
CA LEU A 257 -4.46 8.99 -13.89
C LEU A 257 -3.41 10.02 -13.44
N PHE A 258 -2.97 9.98 -12.20
CA PHE A 258 -1.92 10.87 -11.72
C PHE A 258 -0.58 10.63 -12.43
N ALA A 259 -0.21 9.38 -12.67
CA ALA A 259 1.01 9.01 -13.39
C ALA A 259 0.96 9.51 -14.85
N PHE A 260 -0.19 9.45 -15.51
CA PHE A 260 -0.39 10.06 -16.82
C PHE A 260 -0.22 11.58 -16.79
N ILE A 261 -0.87 12.28 -15.86
CA ILE A 261 -0.84 13.73 -15.78
C ILE A 261 0.56 14.26 -15.41
N LEU A 262 1.23 13.62 -14.45
CA LEU A 262 2.47 14.14 -13.86
C LEU A 262 3.74 13.63 -14.56
N PHE A 263 3.70 12.41 -15.11
CA PHE A 263 4.88 11.76 -15.69
C PHE A 263 4.71 11.39 -17.16
N GLY A 264 3.53 11.62 -17.75
CA GLY A 264 3.24 11.23 -19.12
C GLY A 264 3.17 9.70 -19.32
N GLU A 265 3.00 8.92 -18.25
CA GLU A 265 2.80 7.47 -18.35
C GLU A 265 1.50 7.18 -19.12
N ARG A 266 1.60 6.57 -20.29
CA ARG A 266 0.44 6.25 -21.11
C ARG A 266 0.10 4.78 -20.98
N LEU A 267 -1.19 4.51 -20.81
CA LEU A 267 -1.76 3.18 -20.92
C LEU A 267 -2.60 3.13 -22.20
N ASP A 268 -2.49 2.04 -22.95
CA ASP A 268 -3.36 1.82 -24.11
C ASP A 268 -4.79 1.44 -23.66
N ALA A 269 -5.71 1.42 -24.63
CA ALA A 269 -7.11 1.13 -24.33
C ALA A 269 -7.33 -0.27 -23.75
N VAL A 270 -6.50 -1.26 -24.15
CA VAL A 270 -6.58 -2.63 -23.63
C VAL A 270 -6.11 -2.70 -22.18
N SER A 271 -5.04 -2.00 -21.83
CA SER A 271 -4.56 -1.89 -20.46
C SER A 271 -5.59 -1.20 -19.54
N ILE A 272 -6.22 -0.11 -20.02
CA ILE A 272 -7.31 0.56 -19.28
C ILE A 272 -8.49 -0.40 -19.07
N PHE A 273 -8.90 -1.12 -20.13
CA PHE A 273 -9.95 -2.13 -20.03
C PHE A 273 -9.56 -3.24 -19.04
N GLY A 274 -8.30 -3.71 -19.07
CA GLY A 274 -7.75 -4.68 -18.11
C GLY A 274 -7.84 -4.20 -16.67
N MET A 275 -7.56 -2.91 -16.40
CA MET A 275 -7.72 -2.31 -15.07
C MET A 275 -9.17 -2.32 -14.60
N VAL A 276 -10.12 -2.01 -15.49
CA VAL A 276 -11.57 -2.07 -15.19
C VAL A 276 -12.01 -3.50 -14.89
N VAL A 277 -11.57 -4.48 -15.71
CA VAL A 277 -11.85 -5.90 -15.49
C VAL A 277 -11.27 -6.37 -14.15
N CYS A 278 -10.04 -5.97 -13.83
CA CYS A 278 -9.39 -6.26 -12.55
C CYS A 278 -10.20 -5.68 -11.38
N ALA A 279 -10.59 -4.41 -11.43
CA ALA A 279 -11.41 -3.76 -10.41
C ALA A 279 -12.76 -4.48 -10.22
N GLY A 280 -13.43 -4.86 -11.31
CA GLY A 280 -14.66 -5.66 -11.29
C GLY A 280 -14.46 -7.03 -10.63
N GLY A 281 -13.36 -7.71 -10.96
CA GLY A 281 -12.97 -8.98 -10.35
C GLY A 281 -12.78 -8.86 -8.84
N VAL A 282 -12.14 -7.80 -8.40
CA VAL A 282 -11.90 -7.55 -6.96
C VAL A 282 -13.22 -7.25 -6.23
N VAL A 283 -14.15 -6.50 -6.82
CA VAL A 283 -15.50 -6.28 -6.24
C VAL A 283 -16.25 -7.58 -6.06
N LEU A 284 -16.22 -8.49 -7.05
CA LEU A 284 -16.87 -9.80 -6.97
C LEU A 284 -16.19 -10.76 -5.97
N ALA A 285 -14.91 -10.59 -5.73
CA ALA A 285 -14.18 -11.42 -4.77
C ALA A 285 -14.42 -11.05 -3.30
N GLN A 286 -15.16 -9.95 -3.02
CA GLN A 286 -15.51 -9.59 -1.64
C GLN A 286 -16.44 -10.66 -1.00
N PRO A 287 -16.25 -10.96 0.30
CA PRO A 287 -17.20 -11.76 1.03
C PRO A 287 -18.57 -11.04 1.01
N ALA A 288 -19.62 -11.79 0.68
CA ALA A 288 -20.98 -11.30 0.82
C ALA A 288 -21.22 -10.90 2.29
N THR A 289 -21.70 -9.70 2.52
CA THR A 289 -22.08 -9.17 3.84
C THR A 289 -23.26 -9.91 4.41
#